data_fb45ff418caa290642dbde220108c926
#
_entry.id   fb45ff418caa290642dbde220108c926
#
_cell.length_a   1.000
_cell.length_b   1.000
_cell.length_c   1.000
_cell.angle_alpha   90.00
_cell.angle_beta   90.00
_cell.angle_gamma   90.00
#
_symmetry.space_group_name_H-M   'P 1'
#
loop_
_entity.id
_entity.type
_entity.pdbx_description
1 polymer ?
#
loop_
_entity_poly.entity_id
_entity_poly.type
_entity_poly.pdbx_seq_one_letter_code
_entity_poly.pdbx_strand_id
1 'polypeptide(L)'
;MKVLIDPEDDIQYISFYIKGLIDRFGHSSVAFNRHAFYDLPTNDRATRTMRFITKDGSSEKRYVIDTNDSYKINETLYDWCDVYGNVNTNWAKTPANQQGKLVSLCPSFAIRYTNPLRAWIFASLGVIGTSRPKR
;
A
#
# COMPACT_ATOMS: atom_id res chain seq x y z
N MET A 1 -10.34 12.65 -8.67
CA MET A 1 -9.63 11.38 -8.42
C MET A 1 -9.76 11.01 -6.94
N LYS A 2 -10.01 9.74 -6.60
CA LYS A 2 -10.01 9.20 -5.24
C LYS A 2 -8.85 8.23 -5.06
N VAL A 3 -8.28 8.18 -3.85
CA VAL A 3 -7.24 7.23 -3.46
C VAL A 3 -7.77 6.40 -2.30
N LEU A 4 -7.82 5.08 -2.48
CA LEU A 4 -8.26 4.14 -1.47
C LEU A 4 -7.04 3.35 -0.97
N ILE A 5 -6.81 3.32 0.33
CA ILE A 5 -5.68 2.63 0.97
C ILE A 5 -6.22 1.45 1.75
N ASP A 6 -5.52 0.31 1.70
CA ASP A 6 -5.86 -0.85 2.52
C ASP A 6 -5.58 -0.54 4.00
N PRO A 7 -6.58 -0.59 4.90
CA PRO A 7 -6.39 -0.33 6.32
C PRO A 7 -5.60 -1.42 7.06
N GLU A 8 -5.34 -2.56 6.42
CA GLU A 8 -4.58 -3.66 7.01
C GLU A 8 -3.07 -3.54 6.78
N ASP A 9 -2.63 -2.52 6.05
CA ASP A 9 -1.21 -2.23 5.86
C ASP A 9 -0.56 -1.68 7.14
N ASP A 10 0.73 -1.92 7.31
CA ASP A 10 1.49 -1.39 8.45
C ASP A 10 1.75 0.11 8.29
N ILE A 11 0.85 0.91 8.88
CA ILE A 11 0.85 2.38 8.78
C ILE A 11 2.19 3.00 9.23
N GLN A 12 2.91 2.38 10.16
CA GLN A 12 4.17 2.92 10.65
C GLN A 12 5.20 3.03 9.52
N TYR A 13 5.31 2.00 8.69
CA TYR A 13 6.28 1.96 7.59
C TYR A 13 5.83 2.73 6.35
N ILE A 14 4.53 2.90 6.16
CA ILE A 14 3.96 3.52 4.95
C ILE A 14 3.52 4.96 5.13
N SER A 15 3.62 5.51 6.35
CA SER A 15 3.17 6.88 6.66
C SER A 15 3.78 7.96 5.76
N PHE A 16 5.03 7.77 5.33
CA PHE A 16 5.70 8.66 4.37
C PHE A 16 4.93 8.76 3.04
N TYR A 17 4.57 7.61 2.48
CA TYR A 17 3.83 7.54 1.21
C TYR A 17 2.39 8.05 1.37
N ILE A 18 1.72 7.72 2.49
CA ILE A 18 0.39 8.27 2.80
C ILE A 18 0.42 9.79 2.83
N LYS A 19 1.45 10.38 3.47
CA LYS A 19 1.63 11.84 3.49
C LYS A 19 1.78 12.39 2.08
N GLY A 20 2.60 11.78 1.24
CA GLY A 20 2.78 12.16 -0.15
C GLY A 20 1.47 12.12 -0.97
N LEU A 21 0.66 11.08 -0.77
CA LEU A 21 -0.66 10.97 -1.41
C LEU A 21 -1.61 12.08 -0.92
N ILE A 22 -1.64 12.36 0.38
CA ILE A 22 -2.46 13.45 0.95
C ILE A 22 -2.00 14.81 0.42
N ASP A 23 -0.71 15.08 0.35
CA ASP A 23 -0.16 16.34 -0.18
C ASP A 23 -0.48 16.51 -1.67
N ARG A 24 -0.46 15.42 -2.42
CA ARG A 24 -0.73 15.44 -3.86
C ARG A 24 -2.22 15.57 -4.19
N PHE A 25 -3.09 14.88 -3.46
CA PHE A 25 -4.52 14.72 -3.82
C PHE A 25 -5.49 15.38 -2.84
N GLY A 26 -5.01 15.83 -1.71
CA GLY A 26 -5.81 16.41 -0.62
C GLY A 26 -6.43 15.34 0.30
N HIS A 27 -6.68 15.74 1.55
CA HIS A 27 -7.25 14.85 2.59
C HIS A 27 -8.61 14.27 2.20
N SER A 28 -9.46 15.01 1.50
CA SER A 28 -10.80 14.56 1.09
C SER A 28 -10.77 13.49 0.01
N SER A 29 -9.66 13.37 -0.70
CA SER A 29 -9.48 12.41 -1.79
C SER A 29 -8.86 11.10 -1.34
N VAL A 30 -8.22 11.05 -0.15
CA VAL A 30 -7.53 9.88 0.39
C VAL A 30 -8.36 9.27 1.51
N ALA A 31 -8.70 7.99 1.39
CA ALA A 31 -9.50 7.27 2.36
C ALA A 31 -9.00 5.84 2.55
N PHE A 32 -9.17 5.30 3.76
CA PHE A 32 -8.98 3.87 4.03
C PHE A 32 -10.27 3.13 3.71
N ASN A 33 -10.19 2.06 2.91
CA ASN A 33 -11.36 1.29 2.51
C ASN A 33 -11.02 -0.20 2.33
N ARG A 34 -11.41 -1.02 3.29
CA ARG A 34 -11.17 -2.47 3.27
C ARG A 34 -11.88 -3.19 2.12
N HIS A 35 -13.10 -2.75 1.79
CA HIS A 35 -13.91 -3.43 0.77
C HIS A 35 -13.32 -3.29 -0.64
N ALA A 36 -12.48 -2.28 -0.87
CA ALA A 36 -11.82 -2.11 -2.16
C ALA A 36 -10.75 -3.19 -2.45
N PHE A 37 -10.34 -3.96 -1.43
CA PHE A 37 -9.28 -4.97 -1.50
C PHE A 37 -9.78 -6.39 -1.21
N TYR A 38 -11.06 -6.65 -1.46
CA TYR A 38 -11.72 -7.93 -1.19
C TYR A 38 -11.15 -9.09 -2.00
N ASP A 39 -10.60 -8.81 -3.17
CA ASP A 39 -10.01 -9.76 -4.11
C ASP A 39 -8.54 -10.11 -3.80
N LEU A 40 -7.94 -9.42 -2.81
CA LEU A 40 -6.62 -9.80 -2.33
C LEU A 40 -6.70 -11.00 -1.37
N PRO A 41 -5.91 -12.05 -1.62
CA PRO A 41 -5.80 -13.18 -0.71
C PRO A 41 -5.35 -12.71 0.68
N THR A 42 -6.07 -13.14 1.72
CA THR A 42 -5.77 -12.74 3.12
C THR A 42 -4.42 -13.27 3.62
N ASN A 43 -3.91 -14.33 3.00
CA ASN A 43 -2.64 -14.95 3.38
C ASN A 43 -1.41 -14.22 2.83
N ASP A 44 -1.59 -13.36 1.82
CA ASP A 44 -0.51 -12.63 1.15
C ASP A 44 -0.40 -11.17 1.58
N ARG A 45 -1.04 -10.81 2.69
CA ARG A 45 -0.87 -9.51 3.30
C ARG A 45 0.50 -9.43 3.92
N ALA A 46 1.48 -9.19 3.06
CA ALA A 46 2.86 -9.05 3.45
C ALA A 46 2.99 -7.87 4.41
N THR A 47 3.65 -8.12 5.52
CA THR A 47 4.12 -7.05 6.41
C THR A 47 5.01 -6.09 5.62
N ARG A 48 4.94 -4.79 5.91
CA ARG A 48 5.73 -3.73 5.27
C ARG A 48 5.43 -3.51 3.79
N THR A 49 4.18 -3.71 3.40
CA THR A 49 3.70 -3.28 2.08
C THR A 49 2.60 -2.24 2.24
N MET A 50 2.45 -1.37 1.25
CA MET A 50 1.32 -0.47 1.10
C MET A 50 0.57 -0.83 -0.16
N ARG A 51 -0.74 -1.00 -0.05
CA ARG A 51 -1.62 -1.24 -1.19
C ARG A 51 -2.59 -0.08 -1.31
N PHE A 52 -2.67 0.47 -2.49
CA PHE A 52 -3.67 1.51 -2.74
C PHE A 52 -4.21 1.46 -4.16
N ILE A 53 -5.41 1.98 -4.33
CA ILE A 53 -6.12 2.04 -5.59
C ILE A 53 -6.43 3.50 -5.88
N THR A 54 -6.18 3.95 -7.11
CA THR A 54 -6.67 5.25 -7.58
C THR A 54 -7.88 5.04 -8.47
N LYS A 55 -8.90 5.89 -8.27
CA LYS A 55 -10.13 5.90 -9.09
C LYS A 55 -10.35 7.29 -9.67
N ASP A 56 -10.51 7.35 -10.99
CA ASP A 56 -10.85 8.58 -11.70
C ASP A 56 -11.93 8.30 -12.75
N GLY A 57 -13.17 8.68 -12.42
CA GLY A 57 -14.33 8.24 -13.18
C GLY A 57 -14.44 6.71 -13.17
N SER A 58 -14.43 6.11 -14.37
CA SER A 58 -14.45 4.65 -14.57
C SER A 58 -13.06 4.00 -14.58
N SER A 59 -11.99 4.80 -14.56
CA SER A 59 -10.62 4.30 -14.56
C SER A 59 -10.19 3.91 -13.14
N GLU A 60 -9.67 2.72 -12.98
CA GLU A 60 -9.08 2.20 -11.75
C GLU A 60 -7.64 1.75 -12.02
N LYS A 61 -6.72 2.08 -11.12
CA LYS A 61 -5.34 1.56 -11.12
C LYS A 61 -4.95 1.11 -9.73
N ARG A 62 -4.24 -0.01 -9.67
CA ARG A 62 -3.80 -0.70 -8.45
C ARG A 62 -2.30 -0.57 -8.27
N TYR A 63 -1.90 -0.25 -7.07
CA TYR A 63 -0.51 0.02 -6.73
C TYR A 63 -0.10 -0.78 -5.51
N VAL A 64 1.11 -1.29 -5.54
CA VAL A 64 1.80 -1.86 -4.38
C VAL A 64 3.08 -1.08 -4.15
N ILE A 65 3.37 -0.73 -2.90
CA ILE A 65 4.67 -0.24 -2.46
C ILE A 65 5.22 -1.27 -1.47
N ASP A 66 6.28 -1.93 -1.85
CA ASP A 66 6.99 -2.90 -1.04
C ASP A 66 8.18 -2.22 -0.35
N THR A 67 8.09 -2.10 0.98
CA THR A 67 9.13 -1.49 1.83
C THR A 67 9.99 -2.53 2.55
N ASN A 68 9.92 -3.80 2.13
CA ASN A 68 10.76 -4.85 2.68
C ASN A 68 12.22 -4.66 2.29
N ASP A 69 13.12 -5.16 3.16
CA ASP A 69 14.58 -5.15 2.93
C ASP A 69 15.02 -6.25 1.92
N SER A 70 14.14 -6.64 1.03
CA SER A 70 14.37 -7.68 0.04
C SER A 70 14.12 -7.14 -1.37
N TYR A 71 14.96 -7.55 -2.31
CA TYR A 71 14.71 -7.32 -3.74
C TYR A 71 13.72 -8.32 -4.35
N LYS A 72 13.33 -9.36 -3.59
CA LYS A 72 12.37 -10.36 -4.06
C LYS A 72 10.99 -9.75 -4.14
N ILE A 73 10.34 -9.95 -5.26
CA ILE A 73 8.98 -9.50 -5.53
C ILE A 73 7.98 -10.52 -4.97
N ASN A 74 6.95 -10.04 -4.31
CA ASN A 74 5.81 -10.87 -3.95
C ASN A 74 4.95 -11.08 -5.21
N GLU A 75 4.94 -12.31 -5.74
CA GLU A 75 4.27 -12.64 -7.01
C GLU A 75 2.77 -12.36 -6.97
N THR A 76 2.09 -12.72 -5.88
CA THR A 76 0.65 -12.47 -5.73
C THR A 76 0.32 -10.98 -5.80
N LEU A 77 1.09 -10.14 -5.11
CA LEU A 77 0.88 -8.70 -5.13
C LEU A 77 1.28 -8.09 -6.48
N TYR A 78 2.31 -8.64 -7.12
CA TYR A 78 2.74 -8.21 -8.44
C TYR A 78 1.66 -8.50 -9.50
N ASP A 79 1.04 -9.67 -9.45
CA ASP A 79 -0.05 -10.04 -10.37
C ASP A 79 -1.29 -9.18 -10.15
N TRP A 80 -1.59 -8.87 -8.90
CA TRP A 80 -2.75 -8.05 -8.53
C TRP A 80 -2.64 -6.59 -8.97
N CYS A 81 -1.44 -6.00 -8.96
CA CYS A 81 -1.25 -4.57 -9.20
C CYS A 81 -0.93 -4.23 -10.67
N ASP A 82 -1.13 -2.96 -11.03
CA ASP A 82 -0.68 -2.37 -12.29
C ASP A 82 0.73 -1.78 -12.17
N VAL A 83 1.11 -1.34 -10.96
CA VAL A 83 2.42 -0.75 -10.66
C VAL A 83 2.94 -1.30 -9.34
N TYR A 84 4.15 -1.86 -9.36
CA TYR A 84 4.84 -2.40 -8.19
C TYR A 84 6.06 -1.56 -7.85
N GLY A 85 5.99 -0.78 -6.78
CA GLY A 85 7.12 -0.02 -6.23
C GLY A 85 7.91 -0.86 -5.24
N ASN A 86 9.24 -0.91 -5.37
CA ASN A 86 10.11 -1.60 -4.43
C ASN A 86 11.26 -0.68 -4.00
N VAL A 87 11.52 -0.60 -2.70
CA VAL A 87 12.58 0.27 -2.13
C VAL A 87 13.98 -0.34 -2.23
N ASN A 88 14.07 -1.65 -2.46
CA ASN A 88 15.32 -2.40 -2.60
C ASN A 88 15.48 -3.05 -3.98
N THR A 89 15.06 -2.37 -5.03
CA THR A 89 15.10 -2.88 -6.40
C THR A 89 16.52 -3.27 -6.81
N ASN A 90 16.67 -4.50 -7.28
CA ASN A 90 17.91 -4.99 -7.91
C ASN A 90 17.61 -5.48 -9.32
N TRP A 91 17.76 -4.58 -10.29
CA TRP A 91 17.44 -4.84 -11.71
C TRP A 91 18.19 -6.04 -12.27
N ALA A 92 19.43 -6.27 -11.87
CA ALA A 92 20.24 -7.39 -12.36
C ALA A 92 19.74 -8.76 -11.89
N LYS A 93 19.03 -8.78 -10.75
CA LYS A 93 18.47 -10.01 -10.14
C LYS A 93 16.98 -10.15 -10.39
N THR A 94 16.31 -9.12 -10.89
CA THR A 94 14.87 -9.16 -11.18
C THR A 94 14.65 -9.80 -12.54
N PRO A 95 13.85 -10.87 -12.66
CA PRO A 95 13.50 -11.48 -13.94
C PRO A 95 12.90 -10.49 -14.93
N ALA A 96 13.24 -10.61 -16.22
CA ALA A 96 12.80 -9.66 -17.24
C ALA A 96 11.25 -9.54 -17.33
N ASN A 97 10.53 -10.63 -17.11
CA ASN A 97 9.07 -10.66 -17.10
C ASN A 97 8.45 -9.90 -15.91
N GLN A 98 9.22 -9.63 -14.86
CA GLN A 98 8.78 -8.86 -13.68
C GLN A 98 9.22 -7.40 -13.72
N GLN A 99 9.94 -6.96 -14.74
CA GLN A 99 10.41 -5.57 -14.83
C GLN A 99 9.33 -4.60 -15.35
N GLY A 100 8.33 -5.10 -16.07
CA GLY A 100 7.36 -4.26 -16.78
C GLY A 100 6.46 -3.39 -15.90
N LYS A 101 6.18 -3.82 -14.66
CA LYS A 101 5.38 -3.04 -13.68
C LYS A 101 6.25 -2.46 -12.55
N LEU A 102 7.54 -2.77 -12.53
CA LEU A 102 8.43 -2.45 -11.42
C LEU A 102 8.92 -1.00 -11.47
N VAL A 103 8.86 -0.33 -10.33
CA VAL A 103 9.39 1.01 -10.11
C VAL A 103 10.30 1.00 -8.89
N SER A 104 11.53 1.51 -9.05
CA SER A 104 12.43 1.71 -7.92
C SER A 104 12.03 2.94 -7.11
N LEU A 105 11.90 2.78 -5.80
CA LEU A 105 11.51 3.84 -4.88
C LEU A 105 12.62 4.12 -3.86
N CYS A 106 12.57 5.33 -3.28
CA CYS A 106 13.43 5.65 -2.14
C CYS A 106 12.94 4.91 -0.89
N PRO A 107 13.85 4.59 0.06
CA PRO A 107 13.46 4.13 1.37
C PRO A 107 12.53 5.15 2.06
N SER A 108 11.56 4.63 2.81
CA SER A 108 10.65 5.46 3.60
C SER A 108 11.02 5.42 5.08
N PHE A 109 10.49 6.37 5.82
CA PHE A 109 10.60 6.45 7.28
C PHE A 109 9.28 6.92 7.88
N ALA A 110 9.06 6.58 9.15
CA ALA A 110 7.85 6.96 9.86
C ALA A 110 7.78 8.49 10.04
N ILE A 111 6.68 9.09 9.58
CA ILE A 111 6.39 10.51 9.74
C ILE A 111 4.97 10.73 10.23
N ARG A 112 4.74 11.87 10.86
CA ARG A 112 3.39 12.30 11.19
C ARG A 112 2.69 12.84 9.94
N TYR A 113 1.68 12.13 9.43
CA TYR A 113 0.92 12.52 8.24
C TYR A 113 -0.46 13.13 8.54
N THR A 114 -0.90 13.07 9.81
CA THR A 114 -2.19 13.62 10.25
C THR A 114 -2.11 14.06 11.72
N ASN A 115 -3.18 14.70 12.22
CA ASN A 115 -3.24 15.05 13.65
C ASN A 115 -3.37 13.78 14.52
N PRO A 116 -2.99 13.84 15.83
CA PRO A 116 -2.99 12.68 16.72
C PRO A 116 -4.35 11.99 16.83
N LEU A 117 -5.45 12.74 16.83
CA LEU A 117 -6.80 12.18 16.93
C LEU A 117 -7.16 11.33 15.72
N ARG A 118 -6.89 11.84 14.50
CA ARG A 118 -7.13 11.09 13.27
C ARG A 118 -6.20 9.87 13.15
N ALA A 119 -4.94 10.01 13.54
CA ALA A 119 -4.01 8.90 13.58
C ALA A 119 -4.51 7.78 14.50
N TRP A 120 -5.05 8.15 15.69
CA TRP A 120 -5.62 7.21 16.62
C TRP A 120 -6.87 6.51 16.06
N ILE A 121 -7.78 7.24 15.40
CA ILE A 121 -8.97 6.66 14.76
C ILE A 121 -8.55 5.64 13.69
N PHE A 122 -7.59 5.96 12.83
CA PHE A 122 -7.12 5.05 11.79
C PHE A 122 -6.43 3.81 12.36
N ALA A 123 -5.61 3.97 13.39
CA ALA A 123 -4.99 2.85 14.10
C ALA A 123 -6.06 1.93 14.73
N SER A 124 -7.10 2.51 15.36
CA SER A 124 -8.20 1.76 15.95
C SER A 124 -9.01 0.98 14.92
N LEU A 125 -9.25 1.54 13.74
CA LEU A 125 -9.93 0.86 12.64
C LEU A 125 -9.10 -0.33 12.11
N GLY A 126 -7.77 -0.19 12.06
CA GLY A 126 -6.86 -1.28 11.72
C GLY A 126 -6.93 -2.43 12.74
N VAL A 127 -6.92 -2.12 14.04
CA VAL A 127 -7.00 -3.12 15.12
C VAL A 127 -8.35 -3.86 15.11
N ILE A 128 -9.46 -3.16 14.91
CA ILE A 128 -10.80 -3.79 14.81
C ILE A 128 -10.87 -4.73 13.61
N GLY A 129 -10.13 -4.40 12.53
CA GLY A 129 -10.04 -5.23 11.33
C GLY A 129 -9.27 -6.53 11.50
N THR A 130 -8.28 -6.58 12.41
CA THR A 130 -7.41 -7.74 12.62
C THR A 130 -8.00 -8.77 13.59
N SER A 131 -9.06 -8.45 14.35
CA SER A 131 -9.72 -9.35 15.30
C SER A 131 -10.71 -10.31 14.65
N ARG A 132 -10.45 -10.84 13.45
CA ARG A 132 -11.23 -11.96 12.93
C ARG A 132 -10.82 -13.25 13.61
N PRO A 133 -11.80 -14.04 14.14
CA PRO A 133 -11.50 -15.39 14.60
C PRO A 133 -10.92 -16.18 13.43
N LYS A 134 -9.77 -16.83 13.67
CA LYS A 134 -9.25 -17.86 12.77
C LYS A 134 -10.33 -18.93 12.63
N ARG A 135 -10.91 -19.06 11.44
CA ARG A 135 -11.68 -20.24 11.06
C ARG A 135 -10.75 -21.27 10.46
#